data_f4df2f1cf08abf855a15961c8ecc9b83
#
_entry.id   f4df2f1cf08abf855a15961c8ecc9b83
#
_cell.length_a   1.000
_cell.length_b   1.000
_cell.length_c   1.000
_cell.angle_alpha   90.00
_cell.angle_beta   90.00
_cell.angle_gamma   90.00
#
_symmetry.space_group_name_H-M   'P 1'
#
loop_
_entity.id
_entity.type
_entity.pdbx_description
1 polymer ?
#
loop_
_entity_poly.entity_id
_entity_poly.type
_entity_poly.pdbx_seq_one_letter_code
_entity_poly.pdbx_strand_id
1 'polypeptide(L)'
;VEVEKSPKPVASCAMPVMPNMNIKTTTPLVKKAREGVMEFLLINHPLDCPICDQGGECELQDQSLIYGSDRSRFTEYKRAVEDKELGPLVKTVMTRCIHCTRCVRFATEVAGVQDLGVTGRGGMAEIGTYVSKLLTSELSGNVIDLCPVGALTSKPFAFTARAWELKFAESIDVTDGLGSNIRVDTRGTEVMRVVPRLHEEVNEEWISDKARFSYDGLKRQRLDTPMVKDKHDGKLKPATWVRFFWFLFSSFSEGQKGSKTTTARRPPPTHPRFRK
;
A
#
# COMPACT_ATOMS: atom_id res chain seq x y z
N VAL A 1 -16.02 24.43 4.74
CA VAL A 1 -15.43 25.66 5.25
C VAL A 1 -16.32 26.85 4.94
N GLU A 2 -16.22 27.92 5.73
CA GLU A 2 -16.87 29.20 5.46
C GLU A 2 -15.84 30.15 4.85
N VAL A 3 -16.18 30.73 3.71
CA VAL A 3 -15.34 31.72 3.03
C VAL A 3 -16.00 33.08 3.17
N GLU A 4 -15.26 34.09 3.62
CA GLU A 4 -15.78 35.44 3.76
C GLU A 4 -16.35 35.93 2.43
N LYS A 5 -17.50 36.59 2.48
CA LYS A 5 -18.29 37.04 1.33
C LYS A 5 -19.00 35.93 0.53
N SER A 6 -18.87 34.65 0.93
CA SER A 6 -19.68 33.58 0.37
C SER A 6 -20.98 33.41 1.16
N PRO A 7 -22.15 33.34 0.51
CA PRO A 7 -23.46 33.19 1.23
C PRO A 7 -23.66 31.78 1.82
N LYS A 8 -22.84 30.79 1.41
CA LYS A 8 -22.99 29.40 1.81
C LYS A 8 -21.64 28.77 2.14
N PRO A 9 -21.59 27.78 3.05
CA PRO A 9 -20.38 26.97 3.23
C PRO A 9 -19.99 26.28 1.93
N VAL A 10 -18.69 26.16 1.69
CA VAL A 10 -18.12 25.53 0.49
C VAL A 10 -17.26 24.32 0.84
N ALA A 11 -17.16 23.38 -0.10
CA ALA A 11 -16.27 22.24 0.03
C ALA A 11 -14.82 22.70 -0.23
N SER A 12 -13.96 22.59 0.77
CA SER A 12 -12.56 23.02 0.67
C SER A 12 -11.75 22.25 -0.39
N CYS A 13 -12.12 21.00 -0.64
CA CYS A 13 -11.47 20.15 -1.64
C CYS A 13 -11.83 20.48 -3.10
N ALA A 14 -12.90 21.26 -3.32
CA ALA A 14 -13.41 21.59 -4.66
C ALA A 14 -13.27 23.08 -5.01
N MET A 15 -12.89 23.92 -4.05
CA MET A 15 -12.80 25.36 -4.25
C MET A 15 -11.37 25.75 -4.60
N PRO A 16 -11.14 26.41 -5.74
CA PRO A 16 -9.81 26.92 -6.06
C PRO A 16 -9.40 28.03 -5.09
N VAL A 17 -8.13 28.06 -4.76
CA VAL A 17 -7.55 29.10 -3.91
C VAL A 17 -7.41 30.40 -4.70
N MET A 18 -7.87 31.50 -4.14
CA MET A 18 -7.76 32.84 -4.72
C MET A 18 -7.02 33.78 -3.77
N PRO A 19 -6.36 34.84 -4.29
CA PRO A 19 -5.70 35.83 -3.45
C PRO A 19 -6.68 36.48 -2.44
N ASN A 20 -6.20 36.77 -1.24
CA ASN A 20 -6.96 37.41 -0.17
C ASN A 20 -8.22 36.66 0.31
N MET A 21 -8.27 35.34 0.16
CA MET A 21 -9.33 34.54 0.77
C MET A 21 -9.17 34.48 2.29
N ASN A 22 -10.25 34.81 3.01
CA ASN A 22 -10.34 34.58 4.44
C ASN A 22 -11.25 33.36 4.69
N ILE A 23 -10.64 32.30 5.24
CA ILE A 23 -11.31 31.00 5.41
C ILE A 23 -11.45 30.70 6.90
N LYS A 24 -12.69 30.46 7.32
CA LYS A 24 -13.02 30.08 8.69
C LYS A 24 -13.39 28.60 8.77
N THR A 25 -12.74 27.88 9.67
CA THR A 25 -12.89 26.42 9.80
C THR A 25 -13.58 25.97 11.07
N THR A 26 -13.82 26.86 12.04
CA THR A 26 -14.28 26.55 13.39
C THR A 26 -15.61 27.23 13.77
N THR A 27 -16.28 27.89 12.82
CA THR A 27 -17.56 28.56 13.10
C THR A 27 -18.68 27.57 13.41
N PRO A 28 -19.74 27.98 14.15
CA PRO A 28 -20.89 27.14 14.38
C PRO A 28 -21.56 26.65 13.09
N LEU A 29 -21.56 27.49 12.04
CA LEU A 29 -22.07 27.12 10.73
C LEU A 29 -21.27 25.99 10.09
N VAL A 30 -19.95 26.06 10.13
CA VAL A 30 -19.05 25.00 9.63
C VAL A 30 -19.23 23.71 10.45
N LYS A 31 -19.33 23.81 11.77
CA LYS A 31 -19.58 22.64 12.62
C LYS A 31 -20.89 21.94 12.22
N LYS A 32 -21.99 22.68 12.09
CA LYS A 32 -23.27 22.12 11.67
C LYS A 32 -23.25 21.52 10.27
N ALA A 33 -22.51 22.13 9.34
CA ALA A 33 -22.33 21.59 7.99
C ALA A 33 -21.57 20.25 8.02
N ARG A 34 -20.51 20.14 8.84
CA ARG A 34 -19.75 18.89 9.01
C ARG A 34 -20.59 17.78 9.67
N GLU A 35 -21.40 18.12 10.67
CA GLU A 35 -22.33 17.18 11.29
C GLU A 35 -23.31 16.61 10.25
N GLY A 36 -23.86 17.45 9.38
CA GLY A 36 -24.75 17.01 8.29
C GLY A 36 -24.04 16.13 7.26
N VAL A 37 -22.81 16.49 6.86
CA VAL A 37 -22.01 15.66 5.92
C VAL A 37 -21.67 14.31 6.55
N MET A 38 -21.30 14.30 7.83
CA MET A 38 -21.01 13.05 8.54
C MET A 38 -22.24 12.14 8.61
N GLU A 39 -23.42 12.70 8.88
CA GLU A 39 -24.67 11.95 8.86
C GLU A 39 -24.91 11.28 7.48
N PHE A 40 -24.71 12.01 6.38
CA PHE A 40 -24.83 11.44 5.03
C PHE A 40 -23.81 10.32 4.76
N LEU A 41 -22.57 10.47 5.20
CA LEU A 41 -21.55 9.41 5.03
C LEU A 41 -21.92 8.13 5.81
N LEU A 42 -22.57 8.28 6.98
CA LEU A 42 -22.92 7.16 7.84
C LEU A 42 -24.24 6.48 7.47
N ILE A 43 -25.14 7.13 6.72
CA ILE A 43 -26.46 6.58 6.35
C ILE A 43 -26.34 5.15 5.79
N ASN A 44 -25.49 4.94 4.78
CA ASN A 44 -25.33 3.65 4.13
C ASN A 44 -24.09 2.87 4.60
N HIS A 45 -23.29 3.46 5.51
CA HIS A 45 -22.10 2.78 6.01
C HIS A 45 -22.51 1.61 6.92
N PRO A 46 -21.97 0.38 6.70
CA PRO A 46 -22.34 -0.78 7.51
C PRO A 46 -21.75 -0.68 8.92
N LEU A 47 -22.40 -1.31 9.89
CA LEU A 47 -21.97 -1.37 11.29
C LEU A 47 -20.88 -2.45 11.49
N ASP A 48 -19.83 -2.41 10.69
CA ASP A 48 -18.81 -3.46 10.58
C ASP A 48 -17.54 -3.17 11.40
N CYS A 49 -17.47 -2.11 12.17
CA CYS A 49 -16.24 -1.73 12.88
C CYS A 49 -15.58 -2.89 13.66
N PRO A 50 -16.34 -3.77 14.35
CA PRO A 50 -15.76 -4.91 15.05
C PRO A 50 -15.06 -5.93 14.15
N ILE A 51 -15.49 -6.08 12.91
CA ILE A 51 -14.96 -7.02 11.91
C ILE A 51 -14.21 -6.31 10.76
N CYS A 52 -14.03 -5.01 10.87
CA CYS A 52 -13.34 -4.20 9.86
C CYS A 52 -11.87 -4.06 10.21
N ASP A 53 -10.97 -4.41 9.29
CA ASP A 53 -9.52 -4.32 9.50
C ASP A 53 -9.01 -2.87 9.64
N GLN A 54 -9.80 -1.87 9.23
CA GLN A 54 -9.50 -0.45 9.44
C GLN A 54 -9.85 0.06 10.85
N GLY A 55 -10.54 -0.75 11.66
CA GLY A 55 -10.96 -0.35 13.01
C GLY A 55 -9.79 0.04 13.90
N GLY A 56 -9.81 1.27 14.45
CA GLY A 56 -8.75 1.87 15.25
C GLY A 56 -7.76 2.75 14.48
N GLU A 57 -7.79 2.71 13.14
CA GLU A 57 -7.01 3.58 12.26
C GLU A 57 -7.87 4.14 11.09
N CYS A 58 -9.16 4.32 11.34
CA CYS A 58 -10.15 4.70 10.33
C CYS A 58 -10.48 6.19 10.43
N GLU A 59 -10.20 6.95 9.36
CA GLU A 59 -10.51 8.38 9.28
C GLU A 59 -12.02 8.65 9.50
N LEU A 60 -12.89 7.77 9.01
CA LEU A 60 -14.34 7.92 9.20
C LEU A 60 -14.75 7.74 10.67
N GLN A 61 -14.12 6.80 11.40
CA GLN A 61 -14.36 6.67 12.85
C GLN A 61 -13.94 7.92 13.60
N ASP A 62 -12.75 8.45 13.32
CA ASP A 62 -12.23 9.64 13.99
C ASP A 62 -13.12 10.86 13.75
N GLN A 63 -13.52 11.08 12.49
CA GLN A 63 -14.44 12.17 12.14
C GLN A 63 -15.85 11.96 12.72
N SER A 64 -16.33 10.73 12.79
CA SER A 64 -17.61 10.39 13.41
C SER A 64 -17.60 10.65 14.92
N LEU A 65 -16.48 10.42 15.59
CA LEU A 65 -16.34 10.73 17.03
C LEU A 65 -16.44 12.24 17.29
N ILE A 66 -15.93 13.07 16.37
CA ILE A 66 -15.91 14.54 16.55
C ILE A 66 -17.22 15.19 16.11
N TYR A 67 -17.81 14.75 15.01
CA TYR A 67 -18.95 15.41 14.35
C TYR A 67 -20.18 14.52 14.21
N GLY A 68 -20.11 13.24 14.56
CA GLY A 68 -21.22 12.32 14.46
C GLY A 68 -22.23 12.49 15.59
N SER A 69 -23.46 12.00 15.37
CA SER A 69 -24.48 11.86 16.40
C SER A 69 -24.37 10.50 17.09
N ASP A 70 -24.84 10.42 18.34
CA ASP A 70 -24.98 9.18 19.10
C ASP A 70 -26.09 8.26 18.56
N ARG A 71 -26.98 8.77 17.70
CA ARG A 71 -28.15 8.06 17.15
C ARG A 71 -28.29 8.28 15.66
N SER A 72 -28.73 7.24 14.98
CA SER A 72 -29.16 7.33 13.59
C SER A 72 -30.67 7.66 13.53
N ARG A 73 -31.01 8.57 12.62
CA ARG A 73 -32.42 8.86 12.24
C ARG A 73 -32.85 8.01 11.04
N PHE A 74 -31.94 7.30 10.42
CA PHE A 74 -32.19 6.49 9.24
C PHE A 74 -32.76 5.13 9.64
N THR A 75 -33.99 4.86 9.19
CA THR A 75 -34.74 3.64 9.51
C THR A 75 -34.92 2.70 8.34
N GLU A 76 -34.46 3.11 7.16
CA GLU A 76 -34.51 2.30 5.93
C GLU A 76 -33.36 1.31 5.84
N TYR A 77 -33.45 0.41 4.87
CA TYR A 77 -32.35 -0.55 4.60
C TYR A 77 -31.13 0.15 4.05
N LYS A 78 -29.98 -0.17 4.62
CA LYS A 78 -28.69 0.29 4.11
C LYS A 78 -28.37 -0.38 2.78
N ARG A 79 -27.71 0.37 1.90
CA ARG A 79 -27.22 -0.13 0.62
C ARG A 79 -26.18 -1.22 0.83
N ALA A 80 -26.26 -2.32 0.08
CA ALA A 80 -25.23 -3.33 -0.05
C ALA A 80 -24.60 -3.27 -1.46
N VAL A 81 -23.30 -3.46 -1.53
CA VAL A 81 -22.54 -3.48 -2.78
C VAL A 81 -21.73 -4.77 -2.83
N GLU A 82 -21.71 -5.39 -3.99
CA GLU A 82 -20.92 -6.60 -4.23
C GLU A 82 -19.42 -6.30 -4.19
N ASP A 83 -18.67 -7.19 -3.54
CA ASP A 83 -17.22 -7.10 -3.47
C ASP A 83 -16.59 -7.36 -4.84
N LYS A 84 -15.47 -6.68 -5.12
CA LYS A 84 -14.73 -6.82 -6.37
C LYS A 84 -13.46 -7.63 -6.14
N GLU A 85 -13.11 -8.53 -7.04
CA GLU A 85 -11.82 -9.23 -6.98
C GLU A 85 -10.74 -8.37 -7.64
N LEU A 86 -9.84 -7.83 -6.83
CA LEU A 86 -8.73 -6.97 -7.27
C LEU A 86 -7.36 -7.67 -7.25
N GLY A 87 -7.32 -8.94 -6.87
CA GLY A 87 -6.10 -9.74 -6.85
C GLY A 87 -5.72 -10.27 -5.46
N PRO A 88 -4.51 -10.83 -5.31
CA PRO A 88 -4.10 -11.50 -4.08
C PRO A 88 -3.70 -10.53 -2.96
N LEU A 89 -3.44 -9.26 -3.25
CA LEU A 89 -2.88 -8.30 -2.31
C LEU A 89 -3.95 -7.44 -1.63
N VAL A 90 -4.97 -7.02 -2.38
CA VAL A 90 -6.00 -6.10 -1.92
C VAL A 90 -7.30 -6.85 -1.67
N LYS A 91 -7.80 -6.79 -0.44
CA LYS A 91 -9.12 -7.26 -0.05
C LYS A 91 -10.12 -6.14 -0.20
N THR A 92 -11.27 -6.42 -0.78
CA THR A 92 -12.35 -5.47 -0.95
C THR A 92 -13.54 -5.79 -0.06
N VAL A 93 -14.15 -4.75 0.49
CA VAL A 93 -15.49 -4.79 1.10
C VAL A 93 -16.19 -3.51 0.67
N MET A 94 -16.75 -3.53 -0.54
CA MET A 94 -17.21 -2.33 -1.23
C MET A 94 -18.40 -1.66 -0.58
N THR A 95 -19.16 -2.38 0.23
CA THR A 95 -20.24 -1.79 1.05
C THR A 95 -19.73 -0.70 2.01
N ARG A 96 -18.46 -0.77 2.43
CA ARG A 96 -17.80 0.22 3.30
C ARG A 96 -17.30 1.46 2.57
N CYS A 97 -17.31 1.45 1.24
CA CYS A 97 -16.78 2.54 0.41
C CYS A 97 -17.60 3.82 0.59
N ILE A 98 -16.91 4.95 0.79
CA ILE A 98 -17.52 6.30 0.90
C ILE A 98 -17.36 7.14 -0.37
N HIS A 99 -16.99 6.54 -1.49
CA HIS A 99 -16.85 7.17 -2.81
C HIS A 99 -15.94 8.40 -2.85
N CYS A 100 -14.89 8.44 -2.03
CA CYS A 100 -13.94 9.54 -1.98
C CYS A 100 -13.04 9.64 -3.22
N THR A 101 -13.02 8.62 -4.07
CA THR A 101 -12.23 8.50 -5.31
C THR A 101 -10.71 8.57 -5.16
N ARG A 102 -10.16 8.54 -3.95
CA ARG A 102 -8.70 8.56 -3.73
C ARG A 102 -7.98 7.43 -4.48
N CYS A 103 -8.51 6.20 -4.44
CA CYS A 103 -7.94 5.04 -5.13
C CYS A 103 -7.98 5.18 -6.67
N VAL A 104 -9.05 5.75 -7.22
CA VAL A 104 -9.19 5.98 -8.68
C VAL A 104 -8.16 7.02 -9.14
N ARG A 105 -8.05 8.14 -8.41
CA ARG A 105 -7.08 9.19 -8.72
C ARG A 105 -5.64 8.71 -8.59
N PHE A 106 -5.33 7.96 -7.55
CA PHE A 106 -4.02 7.33 -7.39
C PHE A 106 -3.68 6.42 -8.59
N ALA A 107 -4.59 5.52 -8.96
CA ALA A 107 -4.37 4.60 -10.09
C ALA A 107 -4.06 5.37 -11.38
N THR A 108 -4.78 6.46 -11.64
CA THR A 108 -4.64 7.23 -12.89
C THR A 108 -3.45 8.19 -12.85
N GLU A 109 -3.24 8.93 -11.75
CA GLU A 109 -2.31 10.04 -11.68
C GLU A 109 -0.91 9.61 -11.19
N VAL A 110 -0.82 8.64 -10.30
CA VAL A 110 0.45 8.18 -9.71
C VAL A 110 0.91 6.86 -10.35
N ALA A 111 0.07 5.83 -10.33
CA ALA A 111 0.42 4.52 -10.89
C ALA A 111 0.35 4.49 -12.44
N GLY A 112 -0.30 5.48 -13.07
CA GLY A 112 -0.40 5.58 -14.53
C GLY A 112 -1.25 4.50 -15.19
N VAL A 113 -2.11 3.82 -14.42
CA VAL A 113 -2.99 2.75 -14.90
C VAL A 113 -4.46 3.12 -14.67
N GLN A 114 -5.30 2.87 -15.67
CA GLN A 114 -6.74 3.15 -15.61
C GLN A 114 -7.54 1.88 -15.26
N ASP A 115 -7.12 1.17 -14.22
CA ASP A 115 -7.75 -0.07 -13.82
C ASP A 115 -8.99 0.16 -12.95
N LEU A 116 -9.01 1.23 -12.18
CA LEU A 116 -10.13 1.61 -11.32
C LEU A 116 -10.90 2.79 -11.89
N GLY A 117 -12.22 2.74 -11.74
CA GLY A 117 -13.11 3.80 -12.16
C GLY A 117 -14.35 3.86 -11.28
N VAL A 118 -15.22 4.82 -11.59
CA VAL A 118 -16.55 4.94 -10.99
C VAL A 118 -17.57 4.53 -12.04
N THR A 119 -18.35 3.49 -11.76
CA THR A 119 -19.45 3.04 -12.60
C THR A 119 -20.79 3.44 -11.99
N GLY A 120 -21.80 3.64 -12.81
CA GLY A 120 -23.11 4.10 -12.34
C GLY A 120 -23.13 5.59 -11.95
N ARG A 121 -24.24 6.03 -11.38
CA ARG A 121 -24.44 7.41 -10.93
C ARG A 121 -25.38 7.49 -9.72
N GLY A 122 -25.26 8.58 -8.96
CA GLY A 122 -26.09 8.81 -7.78
C GLY A 122 -25.96 7.70 -6.75
N GLY A 123 -27.07 7.22 -6.21
CA GLY A 123 -27.09 6.15 -5.21
C GLY A 123 -26.57 4.79 -5.71
N MET A 124 -26.45 4.60 -7.01
CA MET A 124 -25.95 3.35 -7.62
C MET A 124 -24.48 3.46 -8.09
N ALA A 125 -23.79 4.55 -7.76
CA ALA A 125 -22.36 4.69 -8.10
C ALA A 125 -21.52 3.66 -7.34
N GLU A 126 -20.59 3.02 -8.04
CA GLU A 126 -19.66 2.02 -7.48
C GLU A 126 -18.25 2.27 -7.95
N ILE A 127 -17.29 2.03 -7.07
CA ILE A 127 -15.86 2.03 -7.43
C ILE A 127 -15.44 0.59 -7.67
N GLY A 128 -14.75 0.37 -8.78
CA GLY A 128 -14.25 -0.93 -9.18
C GLY A 128 -13.65 -0.90 -10.57
N THR A 129 -13.41 -2.08 -11.11
CA THR A 129 -13.02 -2.28 -12.50
C THR A 129 -14.29 -2.42 -13.36
N TYR A 130 -14.29 -1.89 -14.59
CA TYR A 130 -15.44 -1.99 -15.50
C TYR A 130 -15.74 -3.44 -15.88
N VAL A 131 -14.68 -4.22 -16.11
CA VAL A 131 -14.73 -5.67 -16.33
C VAL A 131 -13.93 -6.30 -15.20
N SER A 132 -14.22 -7.54 -14.81
CA SER A 132 -13.42 -8.26 -13.81
C SER A 132 -11.95 -8.29 -14.24
N LYS A 133 -11.15 -7.45 -13.62
CA LYS A 133 -9.73 -7.26 -13.90
C LYS A 133 -8.97 -7.16 -12.58
N LEU A 134 -7.83 -7.82 -12.50
CA LEU A 134 -6.94 -7.71 -11.35
C LEU A 134 -6.08 -6.44 -11.45
N LEU A 135 -5.71 -5.88 -10.32
CA LEU A 135 -4.70 -4.81 -10.27
C LEU A 135 -3.33 -5.43 -10.58
N THR A 136 -2.66 -4.92 -11.61
CA THR A 136 -1.38 -5.46 -12.10
C THR A 136 -0.19 -4.54 -11.87
N SER A 137 -0.43 -3.32 -11.36
CA SER A 137 0.63 -2.36 -11.06
C SER A 137 1.43 -2.79 -9.83
N GLU A 138 2.74 -2.60 -9.87
CA GLU A 138 3.65 -2.82 -8.73
C GLU A 138 3.41 -1.85 -7.57
N LEU A 139 2.57 -0.84 -7.77
CA LEU A 139 2.16 0.12 -6.76
C LEU A 139 0.77 -0.15 -6.20
N SER A 140 0.14 -1.28 -6.57
CA SER A 140 -1.25 -1.57 -6.24
C SER A 140 -1.55 -1.56 -4.74
N GLY A 141 -0.60 -1.97 -3.90
CA GLY A 141 -0.75 -1.99 -2.44
C GLY A 141 -0.95 -0.61 -1.80
N ASN A 142 -0.56 0.48 -2.48
CA ASN A 142 -0.73 1.82 -1.92
C ASN A 142 -2.21 2.27 -1.80
N VAL A 143 -3.12 1.66 -2.55
CA VAL A 143 -4.56 1.93 -2.39
C VAL A 143 -5.08 1.54 -1.00
N ILE A 144 -4.38 0.66 -0.29
CA ILE A 144 -4.71 0.22 1.07
C ILE A 144 -4.53 1.40 2.05
N ASP A 145 -3.39 2.08 1.97
CA ASP A 145 -3.09 3.22 2.87
C ASP A 145 -3.91 4.45 2.52
N LEU A 146 -4.22 4.63 1.23
CA LEU A 146 -5.04 5.75 0.75
C LEU A 146 -6.52 5.63 1.12
N CYS A 147 -7.03 4.41 1.29
CA CYS A 147 -8.43 4.22 1.58
C CYS A 147 -8.75 4.68 3.01
N PRO A 148 -9.58 5.73 3.20
CA PRO A 148 -9.87 6.28 4.53
C PRO A 148 -10.74 5.36 5.38
N VAL A 149 -11.27 4.30 4.78
CA VAL A 149 -12.17 3.33 5.41
C VAL A 149 -11.75 1.91 5.08
N GLY A 150 -12.34 0.92 5.71
CA GLY A 150 -12.03 -0.50 5.47
C GLY A 150 -12.61 -1.10 4.20
N ALA A 151 -12.77 -0.30 3.13
CA ALA A 151 -13.23 -0.78 1.84
C ALA A 151 -12.12 -1.50 1.04
N LEU A 152 -10.89 -1.00 1.11
CA LEU A 152 -9.70 -1.60 0.53
C LEU A 152 -8.70 -1.84 1.65
N THR A 153 -8.36 -3.10 1.90
CA THR A 153 -7.47 -3.50 3.00
C THR A 153 -6.46 -4.55 2.52
N SER A 154 -5.41 -4.76 3.30
CA SER A 154 -4.41 -5.76 2.96
C SER A 154 -4.97 -7.18 3.13
N LYS A 155 -5.00 -7.96 2.05
CA LYS A 155 -5.47 -9.35 2.07
C LYS A 155 -4.58 -10.25 2.94
N PRO A 156 -3.23 -10.17 2.87
CA PRO A 156 -2.34 -10.95 3.74
C PRO A 156 -2.40 -10.57 5.22
N PHE A 157 -2.75 -9.33 5.54
CA PHE A 157 -2.86 -8.84 6.92
C PHE A 157 -4.28 -9.00 7.50
N ALA A 158 -5.27 -9.37 6.69
CA ALA A 158 -6.67 -9.43 7.10
C ALA A 158 -6.87 -10.22 8.40
N PHE A 159 -7.53 -9.61 9.38
CA PHE A 159 -7.90 -10.20 10.68
C PHE A 159 -6.73 -10.66 11.58
N THR A 160 -5.50 -10.23 11.33
CA THR A 160 -4.33 -10.70 12.08
C THR A 160 -4.05 -9.88 13.34
N ALA A 161 -4.22 -8.57 13.30
CA ALA A 161 -3.98 -7.67 14.43
C ALA A 161 -4.77 -6.37 14.31
N ARG A 162 -4.84 -5.64 15.42
CA ARG A 162 -5.38 -4.28 15.49
C ARG A 162 -4.23 -3.25 15.57
N ALA A 163 -4.49 -2.04 15.10
CA ALA A 163 -3.49 -0.98 15.04
C ALA A 163 -2.87 -0.68 16.43
N TRP A 164 -3.67 -0.70 17.48
CA TRP A 164 -3.20 -0.44 18.86
C TRP A 164 -2.35 -1.55 19.49
N GLU A 165 -2.34 -2.76 18.90
CA GLU A 165 -1.51 -3.87 19.35
C GLU A 165 -0.09 -3.78 18.78
N LEU A 166 0.12 -2.95 17.77
CA LEU A 166 1.35 -2.90 17.01
C LEU A 166 2.33 -1.89 17.60
N LYS A 167 3.58 -2.28 17.62
CA LYS A 167 4.72 -1.37 17.83
C LYS A 167 5.38 -1.12 16.50
N PHE A 168 5.88 0.08 16.28
CA PHE A 168 6.52 0.42 15.02
C PHE A 168 8.00 0.75 15.19
N ALA A 169 8.76 0.51 14.14
CA ALA A 169 10.14 0.96 13.97
C ALA A 169 10.28 1.58 12.58
N GLU A 170 10.96 2.70 12.51
CA GLU A 170 11.29 3.34 11.23
C GLU A 170 12.53 2.67 10.63
N SER A 171 12.51 2.44 9.32
CA SER A 171 13.58 1.76 8.60
C SER A 171 13.63 2.22 7.15
N ILE A 172 14.54 1.61 6.40
CA ILE A 172 14.71 1.82 4.96
C ILE A 172 14.57 0.44 4.29
N ASP A 173 13.86 0.38 3.17
CA ASP A 173 13.78 -0.83 2.37
C ASP A 173 15.11 -1.12 1.67
N VAL A 174 15.59 -2.35 1.81
CA VAL A 174 16.83 -2.85 1.20
C VAL A 174 16.57 -3.89 0.11
N THR A 175 15.30 -4.15 -0.22
CA THR A 175 14.92 -5.18 -1.19
C THR A 175 14.97 -4.69 -2.63
N ASP A 176 15.00 -3.37 -2.83
CA ASP A 176 15.18 -2.73 -4.13
C ASP A 176 16.22 -1.59 -4.07
N GLY A 177 16.54 -1.04 -5.23
CA GLY A 177 17.55 0.01 -5.38
C GLY A 177 17.07 1.42 -5.04
N LEU A 178 15.78 1.61 -4.77
CA LEU A 178 15.21 2.93 -4.47
C LEU A 178 15.54 3.35 -3.03
N GLY A 179 15.60 2.40 -2.09
CA GLY A 179 15.84 2.69 -0.69
C GLY A 179 14.67 3.43 -0.03
N SER A 180 13.45 3.01 -0.33
CA SER A 180 12.23 3.63 0.19
C SER A 180 12.21 3.67 1.71
N ASN A 181 11.76 4.79 2.26
CA ASN A 181 11.56 4.94 3.70
C ASN A 181 10.29 4.19 4.11
N ILE A 182 10.43 3.31 5.08
CA ILE A 182 9.36 2.44 5.55
C ILE A 182 9.18 2.51 7.05
N ARG A 183 7.99 2.18 7.49
CA ARG A 183 7.66 1.86 8.88
C ARG A 183 7.32 0.38 8.98
N VAL A 184 8.00 -0.32 9.84
CA VAL A 184 7.79 -1.74 10.11
C VAL A 184 6.96 -1.89 11.37
N ASP A 185 5.76 -2.43 11.24
CA ASP A 185 4.86 -2.66 12.36
C ASP A 185 5.01 -4.10 12.87
N THR A 186 5.23 -4.24 14.18
CA THR A 186 5.54 -5.52 14.83
C THR A 186 4.59 -5.81 15.98
N ARG A 187 4.36 -7.09 16.24
CA ARG A 187 3.70 -7.60 17.45
C ARG A 187 4.63 -8.62 18.12
N GLY A 188 5.21 -8.22 19.25
CA GLY A 188 6.29 -8.98 19.89
C GLY A 188 7.53 -9.05 18.98
N THR A 189 7.95 -10.24 18.61
CA THR A 189 9.11 -10.48 17.73
C THR A 189 8.74 -10.67 16.27
N GLU A 190 7.47 -10.56 15.93
CA GLU A 190 6.96 -10.85 14.59
C GLU A 190 6.66 -9.57 13.82
N VAL A 191 7.15 -9.47 12.58
CA VAL A 191 6.76 -8.41 11.65
C VAL A 191 5.37 -8.72 11.11
N MET A 192 4.45 -7.78 11.30
CA MET A 192 3.04 -7.94 10.94
C MET A 192 2.73 -7.27 9.60
N ARG A 193 3.25 -6.08 9.36
CA ARG A 193 3.10 -5.34 8.10
C ARG A 193 4.22 -4.32 7.91
N VAL A 194 4.39 -3.91 6.66
CA VAL A 194 5.26 -2.80 6.27
C VAL A 194 4.40 -1.75 5.59
N VAL A 195 4.54 -0.50 6.02
CA VAL A 195 3.82 0.65 5.45
C VAL A 195 4.80 1.75 5.06
N PRO A 196 4.46 2.62 4.11
CA PRO A 196 5.34 3.71 3.71
C PRO A 196 5.52 4.73 4.83
N ARG A 197 6.67 5.39 4.84
CA ARG A 197 6.94 6.58 5.62
C ARG A 197 7.24 7.73 4.66
N LEU A 198 6.62 8.87 4.89
CA LEU A 198 6.80 10.06 4.05
C LEU A 198 8.28 10.46 3.95
N HIS A 199 8.76 10.59 2.74
CA HIS A 199 10.05 11.19 2.41
C HIS A 199 9.99 11.82 1.01
N GLU A 200 9.83 13.14 0.96
CA GLU A 200 9.56 13.91 -0.26
C GLU A 200 10.58 13.70 -1.39
N GLU A 201 11.86 13.49 -1.06
CA GLU A 201 12.94 13.38 -2.04
C GLU A 201 13.16 11.96 -2.58
N VAL A 202 12.65 10.91 -1.91
CA VAL A 202 12.95 9.52 -2.24
C VAL A 202 11.71 8.76 -2.72
N ASN A 203 10.71 8.62 -1.87
CA ASN A 203 9.55 7.78 -2.15
C ASN A 203 8.20 8.49 -1.94
N GLU A 204 8.21 9.78 -1.58
CA GLU A 204 7.00 10.49 -1.18
C GLU A 204 6.20 9.67 -0.14
N GLU A 205 4.97 9.31 -0.44
CA GLU A 205 4.10 8.48 0.41
C GLU A 205 3.92 7.04 -0.15
N TRP A 206 4.72 6.65 -1.13
CA TRP A 206 4.52 5.41 -1.88
C TRP A 206 5.62 4.40 -1.64
N ILE A 207 5.27 3.10 -1.66
CA ILE A 207 6.22 1.99 -1.71
C ILE A 207 5.76 0.95 -2.72
N SER A 208 6.71 0.17 -3.23
CA SER A 208 6.41 -0.95 -4.12
C SER A 208 5.70 -2.09 -3.37
N ASP A 209 4.92 -2.89 -4.09
CA ASP A 209 4.29 -4.08 -3.52
C ASP A 209 5.35 -5.09 -3.03
N LYS A 210 6.51 -5.11 -3.68
CA LYS A 210 7.66 -5.89 -3.21
C LYS A 210 8.12 -5.45 -1.82
N ALA A 211 8.36 -4.15 -1.61
CA ALA A 211 8.74 -3.60 -0.31
C ALA A 211 7.67 -3.87 0.75
N ARG A 212 6.41 -3.74 0.39
CA ARG A 212 5.26 -3.91 1.28
C ARG A 212 5.08 -5.34 1.77
N PHE A 213 5.28 -6.35 0.91
CA PHE A 213 4.89 -7.73 1.19
C PHE A 213 6.07 -8.71 1.31
N SER A 214 7.30 -8.28 1.07
CA SER A 214 8.49 -9.16 1.14
C SER A 214 8.82 -9.67 2.55
N TYR A 215 8.21 -9.12 3.61
CA TYR A 215 8.42 -9.54 4.99
C TYR A 215 8.01 -11.00 5.25
N ASP A 216 7.22 -11.61 4.39
CA ASP A 216 6.89 -13.04 4.48
C ASP A 216 8.14 -13.93 4.45
N GLY A 217 9.17 -13.52 3.72
CA GLY A 217 10.45 -14.20 3.69
C GLY A 217 11.17 -14.25 5.03
N LEU A 218 10.80 -13.40 6.00
CA LEU A 218 11.35 -13.44 7.35
C LEU A 218 10.84 -14.63 8.16
N LYS A 219 9.69 -15.18 7.80
CA LYS A 219 8.99 -16.24 8.54
C LYS A 219 9.25 -17.65 8.01
N ARG A 220 9.74 -17.78 6.76
CA ARG A 220 9.78 -19.07 6.06
C ARG A 220 11.08 -19.25 5.29
N GLN A 221 11.57 -20.51 5.27
CA GLN A 221 12.68 -20.97 4.44
C GLN A 221 13.97 -20.13 4.57
N ARG A 222 14.23 -19.59 5.77
CA ARG A 222 15.47 -18.87 6.03
C ARG A 222 16.63 -19.84 6.13
N LEU A 223 17.73 -19.46 5.49
CA LEU A 223 19.01 -20.17 5.65
C LEU A 223 19.66 -19.67 6.94
N ASP A 224 19.50 -20.42 8.03
CA ASP A 224 19.99 -20.10 9.37
C ASP A 224 21.31 -20.78 9.74
N THR A 225 21.68 -21.79 8.96
CA THR A 225 22.92 -22.56 9.13
C THR A 225 23.74 -22.52 7.84
N PRO A 226 25.08 -22.37 7.95
CA PRO A 226 25.93 -22.44 6.78
C PRO A 226 25.85 -23.83 6.14
N MET A 227 25.82 -23.88 4.81
CA MET A 227 25.75 -25.12 4.06
C MET A 227 26.90 -25.18 3.05
N VAL A 228 27.48 -26.34 2.92
CA VAL A 228 28.55 -26.63 1.95
C VAL A 228 28.10 -27.72 1.01
N LYS A 229 28.37 -27.54 -0.30
CA LYS A 229 28.06 -28.55 -1.31
C LYS A 229 29.00 -29.73 -1.15
N ASP A 230 28.44 -30.91 -0.95
CA ASP A 230 29.18 -32.17 -0.91
C ASP A 230 29.71 -32.51 -2.33
N LYS A 231 30.99 -32.86 -2.43
CA LYS A 231 31.63 -33.19 -3.72
C LYS A 231 31.11 -34.52 -4.32
N HIS A 232 30.59 -35.44 -3.48
CA HIS A 232 30.15 -36.75 -3.95
C HIS A 232 28.69 -36.73 -4.41
N ASP A 233 27.82 -36.15 -3.58
CA ASP A 233 26.36 -36.19 -3.82
C ASP A 233 25.83 -34.94 -4.52
N GLY A 234 26.65 -33.89 -4.64
CA GLY A 234 26.26 -32.61 -5.18
C GLY A 234 25.19 -31.86 -4.35
N LYS A 235 24.79 -32.37 -3.17
CA LYS A 235 23.79 -31.79 -2.30
C LYS A 235 24.38 -30.85 -1.26
N LEU A 236 23.63 -29.85 -0.86
CA LEU A 236 24.00 -28.96 0.23
C LEU A 236 23.82 -29.69 1.57
N LYS A 237 24.86 -29.74 2.40
CA LYS A 237 24.84 -30.32 3.74
C LYS A 237 25.18 -29.25 4.79
N PRO A 238 24.55 -29.26 5.98
CA PRO A 238 24.90 -28.34 7.05
C PRO A 238 26.39 -28.44 7.42
N ALA A 239 27.01 -27.31 7.67
CA ALA A 239 28.43 -27.21 8.01
C ALA A 239 28.63 -26.23 9.18
N THR A 240 29.76 -26.35 9.86
CA THR A 240 30.17 -25.32 10.82
C THR A 240 30.72 -24.08 10.08
N TRP A 241 30.67 -22.92 10.71
CA TRP A 241 31.24 -21.68 10.14
C TRP A 241 32.68 -21.82 9.74
N VAL A 242 33.49 -22.52 10.53
CA VAL A 242 34.89 -22.80 10.23
C VAL A 242 35.04 -23.59 8.93
N ARG A 243 34.24 -24.65 8.74
CA ARG A 243 34.23 -25.46 7.52
C ARG A 243 33.75 -24.67 6.30
N PHE A 244 32.76 -23.82 6.48
CA PHE A 244 32.26 -22.95 5.42
C PHE A 244 33.30 -21.93 4.96
N PHE A 245 33.98 -21.24 5.85
CA PHE A 245 35.06 -20.32 5.50
C PHE A 245 36.25 -21.03 4.88
N TRP A 246 36.64 -22.17 5.43
CA TRP A 246 37.71 -22.96 4.84
C TRP A 246 37.40 -23.39 3.39
N PHE A 247 36.17 -23.81 3.11
CA PHE A 247 35.69 -24.13 1.77
C PHE A 247 35.73 -22.90 0.83
N LEU A 248 35.30 -21.74 1.28
CA LEU A 248 35.39 -20.50 0.51
C LEU A 248 36.84 -20.17 0.18
N PHE A 249 37.76 -20.16 1.14
CA PHE A 249 39.17 -19.84 0.93
C PHE A 249 39.84 -20.85 0.00
N SER A 250 39.56 -22.13 0.13
CA SER A 250 40.11 -23.15 -0.76
C SER A 250 39.61 -23.01 -2.20
N SER A 251 38.31 -22.69 -2.38
CA SER A 251 37.74 -22.45 -3.71
C SER A 251 38.30 -21.19 -4.38
N PHE A 252 38.57 -20.12 -3.63
CA PHE A 252 39.26 -18.94 -4.15
C PHE A 252 40.70 -19.22 -4.55
N SER A 253 41.45 -20.05 -3.79
CA SER A 253 42.85 -20.41 -4.10
C SER A 253 42.95 -21.35 -5.31
N GLU A 254 41.98 -22.22 -5.54
CA GLU A 254 41.92 -23.08 -6.74
C GLU A 254 41.52 -22.27 -7.99
N GLY A 255 40.66 -21.26 -7.88
CA GLY A 255 40.26 -20.38 -8.98
C GLY A 255 41.42 -19.54 -9.53
N GLN A 256 42.40 -19.18 -8.71
CA GLN A 256 43.59 -18.45 -9.15
C GLN A 256 44.61 -19.35 -9.87
N LYS A 257 44.63 -20.66 -9.62
CA LYS A 257 45.50 -21.60 -10.30
C LYS A 257 45.00 -22.04 -11.68
N GLY A 258 43.73 -21.79 -12.02
CA GLY A 258 43.13 -22.23 -13.28
C GLY A 258 43.09 -21.20 -14.42
N SER A 259 43.45 -19.96 -14.19
CA SER A 259 43.45 -18.91 -15.23
C SER A 259 44.80 -18.91 -16.00
N LYS A 260 45.03 -19.95 -16.78
CA LYS A 260 45.92 -19.80 -17.93
C LYS A 260 45.16 -19.05 -19.02
N THR A 261 45.54 -17.81 -19.19
CA THR A 261 45.10 -16.89 -20.23
C THR A 261 45.15 -17.54 -21.62
N THR A 262 44.03 -17.98 -22.10
CA THR A 262 43.81 -18.18 -23.54
C THR A 262 43.34 -16.84 -24.11
N THR A 263 44.29 -16.07 -24.63
CA THR A 263 44.02 -14.87 -25.43
C THR A 263 43.34 -15.27 -26.74
N ALA A 264 42.06 -15.48 -26.73
CA ALA A 264 41.27 -15.52 -27.95
C ALA A 264 41.07 -14.08 -28.44
N ARG A 265 41.84 -13.68 -29.48
CA ARG A 265 41.60 -12.44 -30.21
C ARG A 265 40.20 -12.47 -30.78
N ARG A 266 39.33 -11.56 -30.30
CA ARG A 266 38.06 -11.29 -30.97
C ARG A 266 38.32 -10.64 -32.32
N PRO A 267 37.70 -11.11 -33.42
CA PRO A 267 37.75 -10.39 -34.68
C PRO A 267 37.02 -9.05 -34.54
N PRO A 268 37.43 -8.01 -35.26
CA PRO A 268 36.82 -6.68 -35.19
C PRO A 268 35.35 -6.75 -35.69
N PRO A 269 34.46 -5.93 -35.15
CA PRO A 269 33.06 -5.88 -35.57
C PRO A 269 32.98 -5.36 -37.02
N THR A 270 32.32 -6.11 -37.90
CA THR A 270 31.96 -5.68 -39.25
C THR A 270 30.77 -4.71 -39.16
N HIS A 271 31.00 -3.46 -39.52
CA HIS A 271 29.94 -2.49 -39.71
C HIS A 271 29.04 -2.88 -40.89
N PRO A 272 27.71 -2.86 -40.73
CA PRO A 272 26.82 -2.94 -41.90
C PRO A 272 26.85 -1.61 -42.64
N ARG A 273 27.25 -1.66 -43.94
CA ARG A 273 27.12 -0.53 -44.85
C ARG A 273 25.64 -0.27 -45.12
N PHE A 274 25.18 0.90 -44.74
CA PHE A 274 23.91 1.44 -45.30
C PHE A 274 24.09 1.66 -46.79
N ARG A 275 23.27 1.02 -47.61
CA ARG A 275 23.02 1.41 -49.02
C ARG A 275 21.85 2.41 -49.02
N LYS A 276 22.04 3.45 -49.83
CA LYS A 276 21.05 4.48 -50.18
C LYS A 276 19.78 3.94 -50.75
#